data_48e65240812d118f46d6b606345ab3f5
#
_entry.id   48e65240812d118f46d6b606345ab3f5
#
_cell.length_a   1.000
_cell.length_b   1.000
_cell.length_c   1.000
_cell.angle_alpha   90.00
_cell.angle_beta   90.00
_cell.angle_gamma   90.00
#
_symmetry.space_group_name_H-M   'P 1'
#
loop_
_entity.id
_entity.type
_entity.pdbx_description
1 polymer ?
#
loop_
_entity_poly.entity_id
_entity_poly.type
_entity_poly.pdbx_seq_one_letter_code
_entity_poly.pdbx_strand_id
1 'polypeptide(L)'
;IRPYIVVLKSNVNKKQLNEFEEKYLRNRNSVLCLMDNIADLEASLKLSSIYLELNPQNHFYSLDILNALAMGNAVVSWENDVNRELLPKEYHNYLTGNGDIKRLIQTLTNLLKMNAQERNFTGRTSRNYVLNNFNIKNMEELLIDAYSTLSFRKAS
;
A
#
# COMPACT_ATOMS: atom_id res chain seq x y z
N ILE A 1 8.20 20.60 -6.14
CA ILE A 1 7.03 19.96 -5.50
C ILE A 1 7.44 19.68 -4.06
N ARG A 2 6.70 20.22 -3.08
CA ARG A 2 6.92 19.89 -1.67
C ARG A 2 6.17 18.60 -1.37
N PRO A 3 6.82 17.51 -0.93
CA PRO A 3 6.12 16.31 -0.56
C PRO A 3 5.29 16.56 0.70
N TYR A 4 4.04 16.13 0.67
CA TYR A 4 3.21 16.03 1.86
C TYR A 4 3.43 14.63 2.44
N ILE A 5 3.77 14.56 3.73
CA ILE A 5 3.83 13.30 4.44
C ILE A 5 2.56 13.21 5.29
N VAL A 6 1.73 12.24 4.98
CA VAL A 6 0.55 11.90 5.79
C VAL A 6 0.91 10.69 6.62
N VAL A 7 0.85 10.81 7.92
CA VAL A 7 1.01 9.68 8.84
C VAL A 7 -0.36 9.35 9.41
N LEU A 8 -0.84 8.16 9.14
CA LEU A 8 -2.06 7.65 9.77
C LEU A 8 -1.71 7.15 11.16
N LYS A 9 -2.43 7.68 12.14
CA LYS A 9 -2.24 7.34 13.54
C LYS A 9 -3.21 6.22 13.93
N SER A 10 -2.74 4.99 13.91
CA SER A 10 -3.34 3.93 14.68
C SER A 10 -2.38 3.53 15.80
N ASN A 11 -2.76 3.78 17.05
CA ASN A 11 -2.01 3.39 18.26
C ASN A 11 -0.62 4.00 18.49
N VAL A 12 -0.33 5.18 17.97
CA VAL A 12 0.94 5.86 18.27
C VAL A 12 0.85 6.57 19.62
N ASN A 13 1.82 6.31 20.49
CA ASN A 13 1.94 7.01 21.78
C ASN A 13 2.24 8.50 21.52
N LYS A 14 1.50 9.40 22.20
CA LYS A 14 1.68 10.87 22.09
C LYS A 14 3.14 11.31 22.29
N LYS A 15 3.89 10.62 23.16
CA LYS A 15 5.30 10.92 23.40
C LYS A 15 6.15 10.64 22.16
N GLN A 16 5.97 9.48 21.54
CA GLN A 16 6.69 9.12 20.30
C GLN A 16 6.35 10.06 19.15
N LEU A 17 5.11 10.52 19.10
CA LEU A 17 4.66 11.47 18.09
C LEU A 17 5.36 12.83 18.28
N ASN A 18 5.37 13.37 19.49
CA ASN A 18 6.02 14.64 19.79
C ASN A 18 7.53 14.57 19.51
N GLU A 19 8.20 13.45 19.87
CA GLU A 19 9.61 13.23 19.57
C GLU A 19 9.87 13.21 18.06
N PHE A 20 8.97 12.58 17.29
CA PHE A 20 9.04 12.56 15.83
C PHE A 20 8.85 13.96 15.24
N GLU A 21 7.82 14.68 15.68
CA GLU A 21 7.55 16.05 15.26
C GLU A 21 8.75 16.97 15.55
N GLU A 22 9.29 16.91 16.76
CA GLU A 22 10.47 17.69 17.14
C GLU A 22 11.70 17.37 16.30
N LYS A 23 11.95 16.09 16.06
CA LYS A 23 13.15 15.63 15.38
C LYS A 23 13.12 15.85 13.87
N TYR A 24 11.96 15.65 13.23
CA TYR A 24 11.88 15.57 11.79
C TYR A 24 11.10 16.69 11.11
N LEU A 25 10.21 17.39 11.84
CA LEU A 25 9.34 18.40 11.25
C LEU A 25 9.82 19.84 11.48
N ARG A 26 10.65 20.09 12.46
CA ARG A 26 11.22 21.43 12.68
C ARG A 26 12.06 21.94 11.49
N ASN A 27 12.52 21.05 10.61
CA ASN A 27 13.36 21.39 9.44
C ASN A 27 12.66 21.51 8.08
N ARG A 28 11.44 21.49 7.95
CA ARG A 28 10.49 22.27 7.32
C ARG A 28 10.26 22.47 5.89
N ASN A 29 10.46 21.56 4.97
CA ASN A 29 9.91 21.61 3.64
C ASN A 29 8.76 20.61 3.40
N SER A 30 8.33 19.91 4.45
CA SER A 30 7.26 18.92 4.39
C SER A 30 6.13 19.29 5.33
N VAL A 31 4.89 19.08 4.93
CA VAL A 31 3.72 19.21 5.80
C VAL A 31 3.35 17.82 6.29
N LEU A 32 3.31 17.63 7.61
CA LEU A 32 2.78 16.43 8.23
C LEU A 32 1.31 16.66 8.57
N CYS A 33 0.47 15.76 8.11
CA CYS A 33 -0.92 15.70 8.51
C CYS A 33 -1.15 14.39 9.26
N LEU A 34 -1.65 14.47 10.49
CA LEU A 34 -2.01 13.32 11.29
C LEU A 34 -3.52 13.12 11.23
N MET A 35 -3.95 11.91 10.94
CA MET A 35 -5.35 11.57 10.79
C MET A 35 -5.71 10.43 11.73
N ASP A 36 -6.76 10.61 12.51
CA ASP A 36 -7.17 9.69 13.58
C ASP A 36 -8.35 8.79 13.20
N ASN A 37 -8.99 8.97 12.03
CA ASN A 37 -10.26 8.34 11.69
C ASN A 37 -10.22 7.60 10.34
N ILE A 38 -10.89 6.45 10.26
CA ILE A 38 -11.02 5.63 9.04
C ILE A 38 -11.71 6.39 7.90
N ALA A 39 -12.65 7.30 8.20
CA ALA A 39 -13.26 8.15 7.18
C ALA A 39 -12.23 9.03 6.45
N ASP A 40 -11.15 9.38 7.13
CA ASP A 40 -10.06 10.18 6.59
C ASP A 40 -9.05 9.34 5.78
N LEU A 41 -9.04 8.01 5.96
CA LEU A 41 -8.12 7.11 5.23
C LEU A 41 -8.40 7.13 3.73
N GLU A 42 -9.65 6.97 3.33
CA GLU A 42 -10.04 6.97 1.91
C GLU A 42 -9.71 8.31 1.25
N ALA A 43 -10.05 9.42 1.90
CA ALA A 43 -9.71 10.76 1.43
C ALA A 43 -8.20 10.96 1.30
N SER A 44 -7.42 10.46 2.26
CA SER A 44 -5.95 10.52 2.26
C SER A 44 -5.35 9.71 1.13
N LEU A 45 -5.82 8.48 0.92
CA LEU A 45 -5.39 7.62 -0.17
C LEU A 45 -5.71 8.24 -1.52
N LYS A 46 -6.87 8.88 -1.67
CA LYS A 46 -7.28 9.56 -2.89
C LYS A 46 -6.41 10.78 -3.22
N LEU A 47 -5.92 11.48 -2.22
CA LEU A 47 -5.05 12.64 -2.36
C LEU A 47 -3.56 12.26 -2.46
N SER A 48 -3.19 11.05 -2.05
CA SER A 48 -1.81 10.58 -2.07
C SER A 48 -1.43 9.97 -3.42
N SER A 49 -0.14 9.90 -3.69
CA SER A 49 0.40 9.21 -4.86
C SER A 49 1.18 7.95 -4.49
N ILE A 50 1.62 7.86 -3.25
CA ILE A 50 2.45 6.75 -2.74
C ILE A 50 1.90 6.33 -1.38
N TYR A 51 1.71 5.03 -1.21
CA TYR A 51 1.37 4.40 0.06
C TYR A 51 2.56 3.57 0.56
N LEU A 52 2.86 3.69 1.86
CA LEU A 52 3.95 2.96 2.49
C LEU A 52 3.40 1.94 3.50
N GLU A 53 3.63 0.67 3.25
CA GLU A 53 3.36 -0.42 4.21
C GLU A 53 4.68 -0.97 4.74
N LEU A 54 5.10 -0.46 5.88
CA LEU A 54 6.41 -0.77 6.46
C LEU A 54 6.31 -1.59 7.75
N ASN A 55 5.21 -2.29 7.97
CA ASN A 55 5.06 -3.21 9.09
C ASN A 55 5.82 -4.52 8.80
N PRO A 56 6.94 -4.82 9.48
CA PRO A 56 7.70 -6.04 9.22
C PRO A 56 7.00 -7.31 9.69
N GLN A 57 5.97 -7.18 10.54
CA GLN A 57 5.19 -8.30 11.09
C GLN A 57 3.91 -8.56 10.29
N ASN A 58 3.70 -7.86 9.18
CA ASN A 58 2.53 -8.07 8.36
C ASN A 58 2.68 -9.34 7.52
N HIS A 59 2.22 -10.47 8.07
CA HIS A 59 2.17 -11.77 7.39
C HIS A 59 0.77 -12.10 6.87
N PHE A 60 -0.16 -11.15 6.95
CA PHE A 60 -1.54 -11.30 6.52
C PHE A 60 -1.85 -10.39 5.33
N TYR A 61 -2.87 -10.74 4.57
CA TYR A 61 -3.40 -9.88 3.51
C TYR A 61 -3.78 -8.51 4.07
N SER A 62 -3.16 -7.47 3.56
CA SER A 62 -3.43 -6.10 3.97
C SER A 62 -4.52 -5.50 3.08
N LEU A 63 -5.70 -5.25 3.66
CA LEU A 63 -6.76 -4.51 3.00
C LEU A 63 -6.32 -3.07 2.67
N ASP A 64 -5.41 -2.51 3.46
CA ASP A 64 -4.90 -1.15 3.23
C ASP A 64 -4.05 -1.07 1.96
N ILE A 65 -3.27 -2.12 1.65
CA ILE A 65 -2.57 -2.24 0.36
C ILE A 65 -3.58 -2.27 -0.80
N LEU A 66 -4.62 -3.10 -0.68
CA LEU A 66 -5.64 -3.19 -1.74
C LEU A 66 -6.41 -1.87 -1.90
N ASN A 67 -6.75 -1.21 -0.80
CA ASN A 67 -7.39 0.10 -0.83
C ASN A 67 -6.48 1.15 -1.49
N ALA A 68 -5.20 1.16 -1.17
CA ALA A 68 -4.24 2.06 -1.78
C ALA A 68 -4.10 1.83 -3.30
N LEU A 69 -3.98 0.57 -3.73
CA LEU A 69 -3.95 0.21 -5.14
C LEU A 69 -5.26 0.60 -5.85
N ALA A 70 -6.43 0.36 -5.22
CA ALA A 70 -7.73 0.73 -5.76
C ALA A 70 -7.89 2.24 -5.94
N MET A 71 -7.27 3.05 -5.08
CA MET A 71 -7.20 4.51 -5.19
C MET A 71 -6.13 5.00 -6.18
N GLY A 72 -5.36 4.08 -6.76
CA GLY A 72 -4.36 4.40 -7.76
C GLY A 72 -3.02 4.84 -7.17
N ASN A 73 -2.71 4.46 -5.95
CA ASN A 73 -1.41 4.74 -5.34
C ASN A 73 -0.34 3.77 -5.82
N ALA A 74 0.89 4.23 -5.91
CA ALA A 74 2.05 3.35 -5.93
C ALA A 74 2.29 2.83 -4.51
N VAL A 75 2.33 1.51 -4.35
CA VAL A 75 2.56 0.90 -3.04
C VAL A 75 4.03 0.52 -2.90
N VAL A 76 4.66 0.97 -1.83
CA VAL A 76 6.02 0.58 -1.43
C VAL A 76 5.93 -0.18 -0.12
N SER A 77 6.52 -1.36 -0.08
CA SER A 77 6.39 -2.24 1.08
C SER A 77 7.66 -3.06 1.31
N TRP A 78 7.76 -3.66 2.49
CA TRP A 78 8.73 -4.73 2.70
C TRP A 78 8.37 -5.95 1.86
N GLU A 79 9.41 -6.59 1.33
CA GLU A 79 9.26 -7.79 0.52
C GLU A 79 8.90 -8.98 1.41
N ASN A 80 7.78 -9.62 1.11
CA ASN A 80 7.34 -10.91 1.63
C ASN A 80 6.40 -11.56 0.60
N ASP A 81 6.07 -12.83 0.80
CA ASP A 81 5.25 -13.61 -0.14
C ASP A 81 3.85 -13.01 -0.30
N VAL A 82 3.24 -12.53 0.79
CA VAL A 82 1.91 -11.91 0.78
C VAL A 82 1.92 -10.61 -0.03
N ASN A 83 2.89 -9.74 0.20
CA ASN A 83 2.99 -8.46 -0.52
C ASN A 83 3.32 -8.68 -2.00
N ARG A 84 4.09 -9.73 -2.33
CA ARG A 84 4.32 -10.14 -3.72
C ARG A 84 3.03 -10.58 -4.42
N GLU A 85 2.15 -11.26 -3.72
CA GLU A 85 0.86 -11.70 -4.25
C GLU A 85 -0.12 -10.54 -4.43
N LEU A 86 -0.11 -9.57 -3.51
CA LEU A 86 -0.99 -8.41 -3.53
C LEU A 86 -0.61 -7.37 -4.59
N LEU A 87 0.66 -7.27 -4.98
CA LEU A 87 1.10 -6.27 -5.93
C LEU A 87 1.16 -6.82 -7.37
N PRO A 88 0.85 -5.98 -8.39
CA PRO A 88 1.15 -6.32 -9.78
C PRO A 88 2.62 -6.67 -9.96
N LYS A 89 2.93 -7.65 -10.80
CA LYS A 89 4.32 -8.08 -11.06
C LYS A 89 5.23 -6.94 -11.51
N GLU A 90 4.69 -5.99 -12.24
CA GLU A 90 5.37 -4.80 -12.73
C GLU A 90 5.87 -3.89 -11.58
N TYR A 91 5.27 -4.03 -10.38
CA TYR A 91 5.58 -3.21 -9.20
C TYR A 91 6.37 -3.97 -8.13
N HIS A 92 6.83 -5.19 -8.41
CA HIS A 92 7.69 -5.92 -7.48
C HIS A 92 9.04 -5.20 -7.24
N ASN A 93 9.45 -4.30 -8.13
CA ASN A 93 10.59 -3.42 -7.91
C ASN A 93 10.37 -2.35 -6.83
N TYR A 94 9.13 -2.15 -6.38
CA TYR A 94 8.79 -1.30 -5.24
C TYR A 94 8.81 -2.05 -3.91
N LEU A 95 8.92 -3.39 -3.96
CA LEU A 95 9.20 -4.20 -2.79
C LEU A 95 10.68 -4.09 -2.42
N THR A 96 10.95 -3.90 -1.15
CA THR A 96 12.30 -3.72 -0.63
C THR A 96 12.56 -4.72 0.49
N GLY A 97 13.78 -5.25 0.59
CA GLY A 97 14.14 -6.15 1.67
C GLY A 97 13.87 -5.53 3.04
N ASN A 98 13.39 -6.33 3.98
CA ASN A 98 13.06 -5.85 5.32
C ASN A 98 14.27 -5.16 5.97
N GLY A 99 14.09 -3.89 6.34
CA GLY A 99 15.16 -3.07 6.92
C GLY A 99 16.17 -2.49 5.92
N ASP A 100 16.05 -2.74 4.63
CA ASP A 100 16.90 -2.10 3.60
C ASP A 100 16.45 -0.66 3.34
N ILE A 101 16.82 0.20 4.28
CA ILE A 101 16.50 1.65 4.23
C ILE A 101 17.13 2.33 3.01
N LYS A 102 18.30 1.87 2.56
CA LYS A 102 18.96 2.45 1.40
C LYS A 102 18.13 2.22 0.13
N ARG A 103 17.69 1.00 -0.08
CA ARG A 103 16.81 0.64 -1.21
C ARG A 103 15.47 1.33 -1.11
N LEU A 104 14.86 1.41 0.08
CA LEU A 104 13.62 2.12 0.33
C LEU A 104 13.72 3.60 -0.09
N ILE A 105 14.76 4.31 0.35
CA ILE A 105 14.98 5.71 -0.01
C ILE A 105 15.15 5.87 -1.54
N GLN A 106 15.89 4.97 -2.18
CA GLN A 106 16.08 5.00 -3.63
C GLN A 106 14.75 4.81 -4.37
N THR A 107 13.94 3.83 -3.96
CA THR A 107 12.61 3.56 -4.54
C THR A 107 11.70 4.77 -4.40
N LEU A 108 11.61 5.34 -3.20
CA LEU A 108 10.81 6.56 -2.95
C LEU A 108 11.30 7.75 -3.79
N THR A 109 12.61 7.94 -3.88
CA THR A 109 13.20 9.02 -4.68
C THR A 109 12.83 8.88 -6.15
N ASN A 110 12.84 7.68 -6.70
CA ASN A 110 12.45 7.41 -8.07
C ASN A 110 10.96 7.70 -8.30
N LEU A 111 10.08 7.23 -7.41
CA LEU A 111 8.64 7.49 -7.48
C LEU A 111 8.32 8.99 -7.40
N LEU A 112 8.99 9.72 -6.52
CA LEU A 112 8.80 11.17 -6.37
C LEU A 112 9.25 11.98 -7.60
N LYS A 113 10.20 11.45 -8.39
CA LYS A 113 10.67 12.07 -9.62
C LYS A 113 9.80 11.79 -10.84
N MET A 114 8.85 10.87 -10.75
CA MET A 114 7.93 10.57 -11.85
C MET A 114 7.19 11.82 -12.31
N ASN A 115 7.06 11.98 -13.62
CA ASN A 115 6.21 13.01 -14.20
C ASN A 115 4.71 12.66 -14.06
N ALA A 116 3.83 13.57 -14.47
CA ALA A 116 2.38 13.38 -14.32
C ALA A 116 1.85 12.19 -15.14
N GLN A 117 2.42 11.93 -16.33
CA GLN A 117 2.00 10.80 -17.17
C GLN A 117 2.38 9.46 -16.55
N GLU A 118 3.60 9.34 -16.05
CA GLU A 118 4.09 8.15 -15.36
C GLU A 118 3.26 7.85 -14.11
N ARG A 119 2.97 8.86 -13.28
CA ARG A 119 2.10 8.69 -12.11
C ARG A 119 0.69 8.24 -12.48
N ASN A 120 0.09 8.85 -13.52
CA ASN A 120 -1.22 8.47 -13.99
C ASN A 120 -1.24 7.04 -14.55
N PHE A 121 -0.20 6.63 -15.26
CA PHE A 121 -0.07 5.27 -15.75
C PHE A 121 0.02 4.28 -14.59
N THR A 122 0.90 4.52 -13.62
CA THR A 122 1.05 3.71 -12.41
C THR A 122 -0.28 3.59 -11.67
N GLY A 123 -0.97 4.72 -11.46
CA GLY A 123 -2.26 4.72 -10.77
C GLY A 123 -3.34 3.91 -11.49
N ARG A 124 -3.46 4.02 -12.81
CA ARG A 124 -4.40 3.24 -13.60
C ARG A 124 -4.08 1.75 -13.55
N THR A 125 -2.81 1.39 -13.67
CA THR A 125 -2.36 -0.02 -13.60
C THR A 125 -2.67 -0.63 -12.24
N SER A 126 -2.37 0.07 -11.15
CA SER A 126 -2.70 -0.35 -9.78
C SER A 126 -4.20 -0.61 -9.62
N ARG A 127 -5.01 0.37 -10.03
CA ARG A 127 -6.47 0.28 -9.92
C ARG A 127 -7.05 -0.86 -10.76
N ASN A 128 -6.64 -0.98 -12.02
CA ASN A 128 -7.12 -2.04 -12.91
C ASN A 128 -6.74 -3.42 -12.38
N TYR A 129 -5.56 -3.56 -11.80
CA TYR A 129 -5.12 -4.81 -11.20
C TYR A 129 -6.07 -5.26 -10.07
N VAL A 130 -6.42 -4.36 -9.15
CA VAL A 130 -7.37 -4.68 -8.08
C VAL A 130 -8.75 -5.00 -8.62
N LEU A 131 -9.27 -4.20 -9.55
CA LEU A 131 -10.59 -4.42 -10.14
C LEU A 131 -10.70 -5.76 -10.88
N ASN A 132 -9.62 -6.23 -11.48
CA ASN A 132 -9.60 -7.47 -12.23
C ASN A 132 -9.34 -8.70 -11.37
N ASN A 133 -8.58 -8.58 -10.27
CA ASN A 133 -8.11 -9.74 -9.50
C ASN A 133 -8.80 -9.87 -8.14
N PHE A 134 -9.24 -8.77 -7.51
CA PHE A 134 -9.78 -8.75 -6.15
C PHE A 134 -11.23 -8.24 -6.13
N ASN A 135 -12.09 -8.79 -6.99
CA ASN A 135 -13.51 -8.46 -7.03
C ASN A 135 -14.37 -9.64 -6.53
N ILE A 136 -15.60 -9.31 -6.13
CA ILE A 136 -16.56 -10.30 -5.58
C ILE A 136 -16.83 -11.44 -6.57
N LYS A 137 -16.94 -11.14 -7.86
CA LYS A 137 -17.24 -12.13 -8.87
C LYS A 137 -16.14 -13.18 -8.97
N ASN A 138 -14.88 -12.77 -9.01
CA ASN A 138 -13.76 -13.71 -9.03
C ASN A 138 -13.71 -14.55 -7.75
N MET A 139 -14.03 -13.95 -6.60
CA MET A 139 -14.11 -14.68 -5.34
C MET A 139 -15.22 -15.73 -5.35
N GLU A 140 -16.41 -15.40 -5.87
CA GLU A 140 -17.53 -16.32 -6.01
C GLU A 140 -17.16 -17.50 -6.93
N GLU A 141 -16.55 -17.24 -8.08
CA GLU A 141 -16.11 -18.28 -9.01
C GLU A 141 -15.10 -19.24 -8.37
N LEU A 142 -14.10 -18.71 -7.65
CA LEU A 142 -13.11 -19.51 -6.94
C LEU A 142 -13.72 -20.34 -5.81
N LEU A 143 -14.69 -19.79 -5.07
CA LEU A 143 -15.40 -20.53 -4.02
C LEU A 143 -16.24 -21.68 -4.60
N ILE A 144 -17.00 -21.41 -5.68
CA ILE A 144 -17.80 -22.44 -6.35
C ILE A 144 -16.90 -23.57 -6.85
N ASP A 145 -15.77 -23.25 -7.48
CA ASP A 145 -14.82 -24.25 -7.96
C ASP A 145 -14.23 -25.08 -6.82
N ALA A 146 -13.81 -24.43 -5.72
CA ALA A 146 -13.28 -25.11 -4.56
C ALA A 146 -14.30 -26.08 -3.91
N TYR A 147 -15.55 -25.63 -3.75
CA TYR A 147 -16.62 -26.49 -3.20
C TYR A 147 -16.99 -27.63 -4.15
N SER A 148 -17.05 -27.39 -5.44
CA SER A 148 -17.31 -28.42 -6.44
C SER A 148 -16.24 -29.52 -6.39
N THR A 149 -14.97 -29.14 -6.36
CA THR A 149 -13.84 -30.07 -6.28
C THR A 149 -13.88 -30.93 -5.01
N LEU A 150 -14.29 -30.36 -3.88
CA LEU A 150 -14.41 -31.09 -2.60
C LEU A 150 -15.60 -32.05 -2.60
N SER A 151 -16.71 -31.72 -3.27
CA SER A 151 -17.88 -32.62 -3.33
C SER A 151 -17.61 -33.86 -4.17
N PHE A 152 -16.85 -33.77 -5.25
CA PHE A 152 -16.44 -34.92 -6.05
C PHE A 152 -15.50 -35.89 -5.34
N ARG A 153 -14.67 -35.42 -4.42
CA ARG A 153 -13.74 -36.26 -3.61
C ARG A 153 -14.44 -37.09 -2.55
N LYS A 154 -15.67 -36.73 -2.13
CA LYS A 154 -16.46 -37.50 -1.16
C LYS A 154 -17.32 -38.59 -1.78
N ALA A 155 -17.46 -38.63 -3.11
CA ALA A 155 -18.31 -39.57 -3.84
C ALA A 155 -17.51 -40.73 -4.48
N SER A 156 -16.21 -40.78 -4.27
CA SER A 156 -15.29 -41.85 -4.70
C SER A 156 -14.64 -42.52 -3.49
#